data_0a0058cbfc65f36d779a825ed43e93ff
#
_entry.id   0a0058cbfc65f36d779a825ed43e93ff
#
_cell.length_a   1.000
_cell.length_b   1.000
_cell.length_c   1.000
_cell.angle_alpha   90.00
_cell.angle_beta   90.00
_cell.angle_gamma   90.00
#
_symmetry.space_group_name_H-M   'P 1'
#
loop_
_entity.id
_entity.type
_entity.pdbx_description
1 polymer ?
#
loop_
_entity_poly.entity_id
_entity_poly.type
_entity_poly.pdbx_seq_one_letter_code
_entity_poly.pdbx_strand_id
1 'polypeptide(L)'
;DAEAIIKKAKGDNDLLVAYLHWGSEYRAKPDESSVAMAEWLIDQGIDVVIGGHPHWSQGASTYKGKPILWSLGNFIFDQDWSEETRYGLAASFELVENEVRAIELYPIRIDVSQPRLLEGEAKRLRLEELAKRSDADLADGVRSGRILVK
;
A
#
# COMPACT_ATOMS: atom_id res chain seq x y z
N ASP A 1 -13.10 14.21 16.26
CA ASP A 1 -12.13 13.31 16.88
C ASP A 1 -12.09 12.01 16.07
N ALA A 2 -10.90 11.63 15.58
CA ALA A 2 -10.71 10.47 14.69
C ALA A 2 -11.13 9.16 15.36
N GLU A 3 -10.83 8.97 16.65
CA GLU A 3 -11.21 7.80 17.41
C GLU A 3 -12.75 7.58 17.44
N ALA A 4 -13.49 8.66 17.66
CA ALA A 4 -14.96 8.58 17.67
C ALA A 4 -15.53 8.22 16.29
N ILE A 5 -14.88 8.72 15.20
CA ILE A 5 -15.26 8.39 13.82
C ILE A 5 -15.00 6.92 13.53
N ILE A 6 -13.82 6.40 13.88
CA ILE A 6 -13.44 5.00 13.67
C ILE A 6 -14.37 4.08 14.47
N LYS A 7 -14.62 4.42 15.75
CA LYS A 7 -15.52 3.64 16.61
C LYS A 7 -16.94 3.55 16.04
N LYS A 8 -17.45 4.66 15.53
CA LYS A 8 -18.77 4.68 14.86
C LYS A 8 -18.74 3.83 13.59
N ALA A 9 -17.73 4.03 12.71
CA ALA A 9 -17.62 3.27 11.48
C ALA A 9 -17.52 1.76 11.74
N LYS A 10 -16.81 1.34 12.80
CA LYS A 10 -16.68 -0.07 13.19
C LYS A 10 -18.00 -0.68 13.66
N GLY A 11 -18.90 0.10 14.23
CA GLY A 11 -20.24 -0.37 14.60
C GLY A 11 -21.17 -0.59 13.40
N ASP A 12 -20.86 0.06 12.28
CA ASP A 12 -21.73 0.07 11.09
C ASP A 12 -21.15 -0.76 9.91
N ASN A 13 -19.91 -1.26 10.02
CA ASN A 13 -19.21 -1.95 8.91
C ASN A 13 -18.39 -3.14 9.40
N ASP A 14 -18.29 -4.16 8.57
CA ASP A 14 -17.52 -5.39 8.83
C ASP A 14 -16.03 -5.22 8.60
N LEU A 15 -15.64 -4.37 7.64
CA LEU A 15 -14.25 -4.10 7.27
C LEU A 15 -14.00 -2.60 7.19
N LEU A 16 -12.92 -2.13 7.83
CA LEU A 16 -12.52 -0.73 7.78
C LEU A 16 -11.18 -0.57 7.06
N VAL A 17 -11.17 0.26 6.03
CA VAL A 17 -9.97 0.65 5.29
C VAL A 17 -9.66 2.11 5.53
N ALA A 18 -8.47 2.43 6.01
CA ALA A 18 -7.97 3.79 6.07
C ALA A 18 -7.12 4.10 4.84
N TYR A 19 -7.49 5.14 4.08
CA TYR A 19 -6.67 5.67 3.00
C TYR A 19 -6.13 7.03 3.43
N LEU A 20 -4.78 7.17 3.45
CA LEU A 20 -4.10 8.31 4.04
C LEU A 20 -3.20 9.02 3.03
N HIS A 21 -3.20 10.33 3.10
CA HIS A 21 -2.27 11.19 2.36
C HIS A 21 -1.22 11.68 3.35
N TRP A 22 -0.04 11.07 3.38
CA TRP A 22 0.91 11.21 4.49
C TRP A 22 2.37 11.02 4.09
N GLY A 23 3.26 11.28 5.05
CA GLY A 23 4.68 11.00 4.93
C GLY A 23 5.45 12.06 4.15
N SER A 24 6.70 11.76 3.87
CA SER A 24 7.61 12.64 3.13
C SER A 24 7.65 12.26 1.65
N GLU A 25 7.63 13.28 0.78
CA GLU A 25 7.75 13.09 -0.67
C GLU A 25 9.07 12.44 -1.05
N TYR A 26 9.04 11.64 -2.11
CA TYR A 26 10.21 11.07 -2.80
C TYR A 26 11.10 10.21 -1.89
N ARG A 27 10.45 9.46 -0.99
CA ARG A 27 11.10 8.51 -0.09
C ARG A 27 10.68 7.08 -0.41
N ALA A 28 11.66 6.17 -0.36
CA ALA A 28 11.43 4.75 -0.63
C ALA A 28 10.80 4.00 0.55
N LYS A 29 10.85 4.58 1.74
CA LYS A 29 10.31 3.99 2.99
C LYS A 29 9.47 5.03 3.73
N PRO A 30 8.49 4.58 4.54
CA PRO A 30 7.71 5.46 5.40
C PRO A 30 8.62 6.14 6.43
N ASP A 31 8.22 7.31 6.89
CA ASP A 31 8.83 7.96 8.06
C ASP A 31 8.21 7.44 9.36
N GLU A 32 8.88 7.74 10.48
CA GLU A 32 8.47 7.26 11.81
C GLU A 32 7.07 7.73 12.21
N SER A 33 6.67 8.92 11.79
CA SER A 33 5.34 9.45 12.09
C SER A 33 4.24 8.70 11.35
N SER A 34 4.50 8.29 10.11
CA SER A 34 3.59 7.43 9.33
C SER A 34 3.45 6.05 9.96
N VAL A 35 4.57 5.47 10.43
CA VAL A 35 4.56 4.17 11.13
C VAL A 35 3.71 4.27 12.40
N ALA A 36 3.97 5.24 13.26
CA ALA A 36 3.22 5.43 14.50
C ALA A 36 1.72 5.64 14.24
N MET A 37 1.36 6.40 13.18
CA MET A 37 -0.03 6.64 12.80
C MET A 37 -0.71 5.36 12.31
N ALA A 38 -0.04 4.54 11.49
CA ALA A 38 -0.60 3.27 11.00
C ALA A 38 -0.88 2.31 12.16
N GLU A 39 0.07 2.16 13.08
CA GLU A 39 -0.08 1.32 14.26
C GLU A 39 -1.24 1.78 15.13
N TRP A 40 -1.34 3.08 15.39
CA TRP A 40 -2.44 3.66 16.15
C TRP A 40 -3.80 3.41 15.46
N LEU A 41 -3.91 3.60 14.15
CA LEU A 41 -5.15 3.34 13.40
C LEU A 41 -5.58 1.88 13.51
N ILE A 42 -4.65 0.94 13.39
CA ILE A 42 -4.92 -0.49 13.55
C ILE A 42 -5.36 -0.79 14.99
N ASP A 43 -4.75 -0.15 15.98
CA ASP A 43 -5.14 -0.28 17.39
C ASP A 43 -6.55 0.27 17.66
N GLN A 44 -7.02 1.26 16.89
CA GLN A 44 -8.40 1.74 16.94
C GLN A 44 -9.37 0.81 16.19
N GLY A 45 -8.89 -0.17 15.43
CA GLY A 45 -9.71 -1.18 14.75
C GLY A 45 -9.84 -1.01 13.25
N ILE A 46 -8.90 -0.30 12.62
CA ILE A 46 -8.75 -0.32 11.16
C ILE A 46 -8.18 -1.67 10.74
N ASP A 47 -8.71 -2.25 9.68
CA ASP A 47 -8.33 -3.57 9.17
C ASP A 47 -7.28 -3.51 8.06
N VAL A 48 -7.25 -2.41 7.30
CA VAL A 48 -6.28 -2.19 6.21
C VAL A 48 -5.87 -0.72 6.20
N VAL A 49 -4.58 -0.47 6.08
CA VAL A 49 -4.04 0.89 5.91
C VAL A 49 -3.41 1.02 4.52
N ILE A 50 -3.79 2.06 3.79
CA ILE A 50 -3.26 2.36 2.45
C ILE A 50 -2.79 3.81 2.45
N GLY A 51 -1.57 4.04 2.00
CA GLY A 51 -0.96 5.36 1.91
C GLY A 51 -0.83 5.89 0.48
N GLY A 52 -0.79 7.20 0.40
CA GLY A 52 -0.44 7.99 -0.77
C GLY A 52 0.32 9.25 -0.33
N HIS A 53 0.67 10.13 -1.22
CA HIS A 53 1.45 11.36 -1.08
C HIS A 53 2.95 11.22 -1.42
N PRO A 54 3.73 10.21 -0.99
CA PRO A 54 5.16 10.17 -1.30
C PRO A 54 5.52 10.22 -2.79
N HIS A 55 4.56 10.07 -3.69
CA HIS A 55 4.73 10.00 -5.15
C HIS A 55 5.60 8.82 -5.64
N TRP A 56 6.20 8.11 -4.71
CA TRP A 56 6.92 6.85 -4.93
C TRP A 56 6.14 5.71 -4.30
N SER A 57 6.01 4.58 -5.00
CA SER A 57 5.48 3.38 -4.37
C SER A 57 6.46 2.88 -3.32
N GLN A 58 5.95 2.72 -2.11
CA GLN A 58 6.66 2.16 -0.97
C GLN A 58 6.25 0.69 -0.78
N GLY A 59 6.93 -0.01 0.12
CA GLY A 59 6.66 -1.42 0.37
C GLY A 59 5.39 -1.68 1.17
N ALA A 60 5.27 -2.91 1.63
CA ALA A 60 4.20 -3.39 2.49
C ALA A 60 4.75 -3.85 3.84
N SER A 61 3.93 -3.71 4.88
CA SER A 61 4.20 -4.19 6.23
C SER A 61 2.94 -4.84 6.83
N THR A 62 3.10 -5.50 7.95
CA THR A 62 1.99 -5.94 8.79
C THR A 62 2.17 -5.46 10.23
N TYR A 63 1.06 -5.08 10.86
CA TYR A 63 1.01 -4.82 12.28
C TYR A 63 -0.18 -5.55 12.89
N LYS A 64 0.05 -6.38 13.90
CA LYS A 64 -0.99 -7.23 14.53
C LYS A 64 -1.81 -8.04 13.49
N GLY A 65 -1.14 -8.54 12.44
CA GLY A 65 -1.78 -9.28 11.36
C GLY A 65 -2.57 -8.44 10.35
N LYS A 66 -2.61 -7.11 10.51
CA LYS A 66 -3.33 -6.22 9.57
C LYS A 66 -2.34 -5.64 8.55
N PRO A 67 -2.70 -5.64 7.24
CA PRO A 67 -1.80 -5.19 6.20
C PRO A 67 -1.73 -3.66 6.10
N ILE A 68 -0.52 -3.18 5.78
CA ILE A 68 -0.22 -1.78 5.50
C ILE A 68 0.47 -1.69 4.15
N LEU A 69 -0.11 -0.97 3.20
CA LEU A 69 0.54 -0.55 1.96
C LEU A 69 0.98 0.91 2.14
N TRP A 70 2.27 1.17 2.35
CA TRP A 70 2.77 2.47 2.80
C TRP A 70 2.54 3.60 1.79
N SER A 71 2.67 3.34 0.50
CA SER A 71 2.30 4.26 -0.58
C SER A 71 2.10 3.52 -1.88
N LEU A 72 1.00 3.80 -2.55
CA LEU A 72 0.73 3.28 -3.90
C LEU A 72 1.49 4.06 -4.99
N GLY A 73 2.13 5.19 -4.66
CA GLY A 73 2.74 6.07 -5.65
C GLY A 73 1.70 6.82 -6.49
N ASN A 74 2.12 7.28 -7.66
CA ASN A 74 1.25 7.96 -8.62
C ASN A 74 0.38 6.98 -9.41
N PHE A 75 -0.74 7.46 -9.99
CA PHE A 75 -1.60 6.69 -10.89
C PHE A 75 -1.88 7.45 -12.19
N ILE A 76 -2.70 8.49 -12.17
CA ILE A 76 -2.91 9.41 -13.30
C ILE A 76 -2.25 10.73 -12.90
N PHE A 77 -1.03 10.95 -13.35
CA PHE A 77 -0.22 12.10 -12.92
C PHE A 77 0.83 12.48 -13.98
N ASP A 78 1.24 13.73 -13.97
CA ASP A 78 2.19 14.31 -14.93
C ASP A 78 3.60 14.54 -14.37
N GLN A 79 3.94 13.86 -13.27
CA GLN A 79 5.29 13.90 -12.68
C GLN A 79 6.22 12.91 -13.39
N ASP A 80 6.79 13.31 -14.51
CA ASP A 80 7.68 12.49 -15.33
C ASP A 80 9.19 12.82 -15.19
N TRP A 81 9.53 13.70 -14.26
CA TRP A 81 10.89 14.18 -14.02
C TRP A 81 11.81 13.17 -13.32
N SER A 82 11.29 12.11 -12.75
CA SER A 82 12.09 10.99 -12.21
C SER A 82 11.49 9.65 -12.63
N GLU A 83 12.34 8.62 -12.71
CA GLU A 83 11.87 7.28 -13.04
C GLU A 83 10.90 6.73 -11.98
N GLU A 84 11.18 6.99 -10.69
CA GLU A 84 10.34 6.51 -9.59
C GLU A 84 8.94 7.14 -9.55
N THR A 85 8.79 8.41 -9.94
CA THR A 85 7.48 9.08 -9.98
C THR A 85 6.60 8.59 -11.13
N ARG A 86 7.22 7.93 -12.13
CA ARG A 86 6.52 7.29 -13.25
C ARG A 86 6.05 5.87 -12.94
N TYR A 87 6.27 5.37 -11.73
CA TYR A 87 5.75 4.09 -11.27
C TYR A 87 4.71 4.27 -10.18
N GLY A 88 3.70 3.42 -10.24
CA GLY A 88 2.68 3.30 -9.22
C GLY A 88 2.32 1.85 -8.97
N LEU A 89 1.36 1.67 -8.10
CA LEU A 89 0.86 0.36 -7.69
C LEU A 89 -0.66 0.43 -7.59
N ALA A 90 -1.35 -0.52 -8.22
CA ALA A 90 -2.72 -0.85 -7.89
C ALA A 90 -2.73 -2.12 -7.04
N ALA A 91 -3.74 -2.26 -6.20
CA ALA A 91 -3.91 -3.44 -5.36
C ALA A 91 -5.38 -3.89 -5.36
N SER A 92 -5.61 -5.19 -5.31
CA SER A 92 -6.92 -5.78 -5.03
C SER A 92 -6.86 -6.64 -3.79
N PHE A 93 -7.98 -6.75 -3.09
CA PHE A 93 -8.09 -7.47 -1.82
C PHE A 93 -9.05 -8.65 -1.98
N GLU A 94 -8.57 -9.84 -1.64
CA GLU A 94 -9.41 -11.03 -1.52
C GLU A 94 -9.96 -11.09 -0.10
N LEU A 95 -11.28 -11.08 0.01
CA LEU A 95 -11.98 -11.13 1.29
C LEU A 95 -12.63 -12.51 1.50
N VAL A 96 -12.45 -13.07 2.68
CA VAL A 96 -13.15 -14.28 3.12
C VAL A 96 -13.72 -13.99 4.51
N GLU A 97 -15.02 -14.16 4.65
CA GLU A 97 -15.74 -13.89 5.93
C GLU A 97 -15.42 -12.50 6.51
N ASN A 98 -15.39 -11.47 5.62
CA ASN A 98 -15.08 -10.07 5.94
C ASN A 98 -13.63 -9.82 6.43
N GLU A 99 -12.72 -10.78 6.28
CA GLU A 99 -11.30 -10.61 6.56
C GLU A 99 -10.49 -10.59 5.26
N VAL A 100 -9.46 -9.76 5.23
CA VAL A 100 -8.49 -9.76 4.11
C VAL A 100 -7.65 -11.01 4.21
N ARG A 101 -7.68 -11.86 3.16
CA ARG A 101 -6.88 -13.09 3.08
C ARG A 101 -5.70 -12.99 2.13
N ALA A 102 -5.85 -12.17 1.10
CA ALA A 102 -4.74 -11.92 0.20
C ALA A 102 -4.84 -10.52 -0.42
N ILE A 103 -3.69 -10.02 -0.85
CA ILE A 103 -3.55 -8.77 -1.60
C ILE A 103 -2.81 -9.08 -2.90
N GLU A 104 -3.43 -8.81 -4.04
CA GLU A 104 -2.77 -8.87 -5.35
C GLU A 104 -2.18 -7.49 -5.68
N LEU A 105 -0.94 -7.47 -6.15
CA LEU A 105 -0.20 -6.27 -6.49
C LEU A 105 -0.05 -6.14 -8.01
N TYR A 106 -0.42 -4.99 -8.54
CA TYR A 106 -0.36 -4.66 -9.95
C TYR A 106 0.52 -3.42 -10.16
N PRO A 107 1.84 -3.59 -10.36
CA PRO A 107 2.71 -2.48 -10.69
C PRO A 107 2.28 -1.85 -12.02
N ILE A 108 2.31 -0.53 -12.05
CA ILE A 108 1.97 0.27 -13.23
C ILE A 108 3.12 1.19 -13.59
N ARG A 109 3.22 1.52 -14.88
CA ARG A 109 4.03 2.60 -15.41
C ARG A 109 3.12 3.69 -15.96
N ILE A 110 3.51 4.93 -15.72
CA ILE A 110 2.79 6.12 -16.19
C ILE A 110 3.60 6.74 -17.32
N ASP A 111 3.04 6.76 -18.51
CA ASP A 111 3.62 7.43 -19.67
C ASP A 111 2.63 8.48 -20.18
N VAL A 112 3.06 9.75 -20.20
CA VAL A 112 2.21 10.89 -20.60
C VAL A 112 0.88 10.89 -19.84
N SER A 113 0.94 10.80 -18.50
CA SER A 113 -0.21 10.70 -17.58
C SER A 113 -1.12 9.49 -17.79
N GLN A 114 -0.74 8.52 -18.61
CA GLN A 114 -1.50 7.31 -18.85
C GLN A 114 -0.91 6.12 -18.09
N PRO A 115 -1.60 5.59 -17.07
CA PRO A 115 -1.16 4.40 -16.36
C PRO A 115 -1.35 3.15 -17.23
N ARG A 116 -0.34 2.28 -17.23
CA ARG A 116 -0.34 0.99 -17.92
C ARG A 116 0.17 -0.09 -16.99
N LEU A 117 -0.48 -1.22 -16.94
CA LEU A 117 -0.01 -2.37 -16.18
C LEU A 117 1.34 -2.83 -16.72
N LEU A 118 2.25 -3.14 -15.79
CA LEU A 118 3.49 -3.81 -16.14
C LEU A 118 3.25 -5.31 -16.26
N GLU A 119 3.89 -5.92 -17.26
CA GLU A 119 3.84 -7.35 -17.52
C GLU A 119 5.25 -7.94 -17.65
N GLY A 120 5.34 -9.27 -17.64
CA GLY A 120 6.58 -10.01 -17.87
C GLY A 120 7.73 -9.56 -16.97
N GLU A 121 8.89 -9.32 -17.59
CA GLU A 121 10.13 -8.97 -16.91
C GLU A 121 10.03 -7.60 -16.20
N ALA A 122 9.36 -6.61 -16.79
CA ALA A 122 9.18 -5.29 -16.18
C ALA A 122 8.38 -5.37 -14.88
N LYS A 123 7.30 -6.17 -14.85
CA LYS A 123 6.53 -6.47 -13.63
C LYS A 123 7.42 -7.12 -12.59
N ARG A 124 8.18 -8.16 -12.96
CA ARG A 124 9.07 -8.89 -12.07
C ARG A 124 10.10 -7.97 -11.40
N LEU A 125 10.77 -7.14 -12.19
CA LEU A 125 11.77 -6.20 -11.67
C LEU A 125 11.16 -5.18 -10.71
N ARG A 126 9.98 -4.65 -11.02
CA ARG A 126 9.32 -3.69 -10.14
C ARG A 126 8.85 -4.31 -8.83
N LEU A 127 8.33 -5.53 -8.85
CA LEU A 127 7.96 -6.27 -7.63
C LEU A 127 9.19 -6.60 -6.79
N GLU A 128 10.34 -6.91 -7.40
CA GLU A 128 11.60 -7.11 -6.67
C GLU A 128 12.04 -5.84 -5.93
N GLU A 129 11.91 -4.65 -6.54
CA GLU A 129 12.22 -3.37 -5.88
C GLU A 129 11.24 -3.08 -4.72
N LEU A 130 9.96 -3.37 -4.88
CA LEU A 130 8.97 -3.24 -3.80
C LEU A 130 9.26 -4.21 -2.65
N ALA A 131 9.67 -5.44 -2.93
CA ALA A 131 10.02 -6.44 -1.93
C ALA A 131 11.20 -5.98 -1.05
N LYS A 132 12.21 -5.30 -1.62
CA LYS A 132 13.33 -4.73 -0.86
C LYS A 132 12.91 -3.60 0.10
N ARG A 133 11.75 -3.00 -0.14
CA ARG A 133 11.17 -1.91 0.67
C ARG A 133 10.15 -2.42 1.68
N SER A 134 9.77 -3.69 1.60
CA SER A 134 8.76 -4.36 2.43
C SER A 134 9.39 -5.08 3.62
N ASP A 135 8.57 -5.47 4.58
CA ASP A 135 8.99 -6.33 5.68
C ASP A 135 9.48 -7.68 5.15
N ALA A 136 10.47 -8.25 5.83
CA ALA A 136 11.17 -9.45 5.36
C ALA A 136 10.26 -10.66 5.21
N ASP A 137 9.26 -10.80 6.08
CA ASP A 137 8.27 -11.87 6.05
C ASP A 137 7.23 -11.74 4.93
N LEU A 138 7.06 -10.54 4.38
CA LEU A 138 6.19 -10.27 3.23
C LEU A 138 6.95 -10.28 1.89
N ALA A 139 8.27 -10.24 1.91
CA ALA A 139 9.08 -10.00 0.71
C ALA A 139 8.81 -11.03 -0.41
N ASP A 140 8.65 -12.30 -0.09
CA ASP A 140 8.37 -13.34 -1.08
C ASP A 140 6.97 -13.20 -1.68
N GLY A 141 5.98 -12.85 -0.86
CA GLY A 141 4.63 -12.51 -1.33
C GLY A 141 4.64 -11.30 -2.27
N VAL A 142 5.38 -10.25 -1.91
CA VAL A 142 5.53 -9.07 -2.77
C VAL A 142 6.20 -9.42 -4.09
N ARG A 143 7.28 -10.23 -4.10
CA ARG A 143 7.96 -10.69 -5.33
C ARG A 143 7.03 -11.46 -6.25
N SER A 144 6.17 -12.30 -5.67
CA SER A 144 5.19 -13.07 -6.45
C SER A 144 4.02 -12.21 -6.96
N GLY A 145 3.85 -11.01 -6.41
CA GLY A 145 2.70 -10.15 -6.66
C GLY A 145 1.46 -10.52 -5.84
N ARG A 146 1.59 -11.43 -4.87
CA ARG A 146 0.49 -11.87 -4.00
C ARG A 146 0.95 -12.02 -2.56
N ILE A 147 0.45 -11.16 -1.68
CA ILE A 147 0.70 -11.21 -0.25
C ILE A 147 -0.43 -12.00 0.41
N LEU A 148 -0.10 -13.03 1.19
CA LEU A 148 -1.06 -13.73 2.04
C LEU A 148 -1.10 -13.03 3.41
N VAL A 149 -2.29 -12.66 3.85
CA VAL A 149 -2.54 -12.05 5.15
C VAL A 149 -2.96 -13.18 6.10
N LYS A 150 -2.29 -13.27 7.25
CA LYS A 150 -2.44 -14.36 8.23
C LYS A 150 -3.33 -13.93 9.40
#